data_fb41f619be01ed141c624be4d31695bc
#
_entry.id   fb41f619be01ed141c624be4d31695bc
#
_cell.length_a   1.000
_cell.length_b   1.000
_cell.length_c   1.000
_cell.angle_alpha   90.00
_cell.angle_beta   90.00
_cell.angle_gamma   90.00
#
_symmetry.space_group_name_H-M   'P 1'
#
loop_
_entity.id
_entity.type
_entity.pdbx_description
1 polymer ?
#
loop_
_entity_poly.entity_id
_entity_poly.type
_entity_poly.pdbx_seq_one_letter_code
_entity_poly.pdbx_strand_id
1 'polypeptide(L)'
;MANVLIYLSASQYNSRVIERGAHIAKLNHASISAVFVQTAKYENLSVASKRQLQQNIKYAEDKGAKVTILYGQDPVRQLVEYVHVSQVNCVVLEKSLAKQAFSKLDDIDIYSVNYPQDYHRIFHLDLSRFTFSVRDTIKTLFVLVVCTLISKMFMHFQFMITTSI
;
A
#
# COMPACT_ATOMS: atom_id res chain seq x y z
N MET A 1 -4.99 15.17 30.26
CA MET A 1 -4.79 16.11 29.12
C MET A 1 -5.14 15.38 27.86
N ALA A 2 -5.87 16.04 26.95
CA ALA A 2 -6.21 15.42 25.67
C ALA A 2 -4.92 15.15 24.84
N ASN A 3 -4.84 14.02 24.16
CA ASN A 3 -3.69 13.64 23.35
C ASN A 3 -4.15 13.24 21.94
N VAL A 4 -3.55 13.87 20.94
CA VAL A 4 -3.77 13.56 19.51
C VAL A 4 -2.62 12.71 19.02
N LEU A 5 -2.94 11.51 18.52
CA LEU A 5 -1.98 10.58 17.97
C LEU A 5 -1.96 10.65 16.45
N ILE A 6 -0.79 10.82 15.89
CA ILE A 6 -0.54 10.84 14.45
C ILE A 6 0.15 9.55 14.02
N TYR A 7 -0.38 8.86 13.01
CA TYR A 7 0.30 7.71 12.44
C TYR A 7 1.28 8.13 11.35
N LEU A 8 2.53 7.72 11.49
CA LEU A 8 3.60 8.01 10.53
C LEU A 8 3.77 6.86 9.53
N SER A 9 3.96 7.21 8.28
CA SER A 9 4.23 6.26 7.19
C SER A 9 5.34 6.79 6.26
N ALA A 10 5.86 5.92 5.41
CA ALA A 10 6.83 6.29 4.37
C ALA A 10 6.21 6.99 3.15
N SER A 11 4.92 7.34 3.22
CA SER A 11 4.23 8.05 2.15
C SER A 11 4.70 9.50 2.05
N GLN A 12 4.90 10.00 0.83
CA GLN A 12 5.16 11.42 0.57
C GLN A 12 4.01 12.33 1.00
N TYR A 13 2.81 11.80 1.10
CA TYR A 13 1.61 12.54 1.52
C TYR A 13 1.40 12.54 3.05
N ASN A 14 2.27 11.86 3.81
CA ASN A 14 2.12 11.77 5.27
C ASN A 14 2.26 13.13 5.97
N SER A 15 2.91 14.11 5.33
CA SER A 15 2.94 15.50 5.79
C SER A 15 1.55 16.08 6.03
N ARG A 16 0.55 15.73 5.21
CA ARG A 16 -0.84 16.18 5.39
C ARG A 16 -1.49 15.58 6.64
N VAL A 17 -1.16 14.32 6.97
CA VAL A 17 -1.63 13.67 8.20
C VAL A 17 -1.04 14.39 9.41
N ILE A 18 0.25 14.71 9.35
CA ILE A 18 0.98 15.44 10.39
C ILE A 18 0.39 16.85 10.58
N GLU A 19 0.18 17.60 9.50
CA GLU A 19 -0.42 18.93 9.55
C GLU A 19 -1.84 18.90 10.13
N ARG A 20 -2.66 17.92 9.69
CA ARG A 20 -4.02 17.78 10.20
C ARG A 20 -4.04 17.45 11.69
N GLY A 21 -3.16 16.53 12.12
CA GLY A 21 -3.01 16.19 13.54
C GLY A 21 -2.55 17.38 14.38
N ALA A 22 -1.55 18.11 13.91
CA ALA A 22 -1.07 19.31 14.59
C ALA A 22 -2.14 20.40 14.69
N HIS A 23 -2.95 20.58 13.63
CA HIS A 23 -4.06 21.52 13.62
C HIS A 23 -5.15 21.13 14.63
N ILE A 24 -5.55 19.86 14.68
CA ILE A 24 -6.53 19.33 15.64
C ILE A 24 -6.03 19.50 17.07
N ALA A 25 -4.76 19.16 17.33
CA ALA A 25 -4.17 19.33 18.65
C ALA A 25 -4.16 20.79 19.11
N LYS A 26 -3.82 21.72 18.21
CA LYS A 26 -3.84 23.17 18.50
C LYS A 26 -5.25 23.65 18.83
N LEU A 27 -6.27 23.22 18.09
CA LEU A 27 -7.66 23.60 18.35
C LEU A 27 -8.18 23.11 19.69
N ASN A 28 -7.74 21.92 20.10
CA ASN A 28 -8.21 21.25 21.33
C ASN A 28 -7.27 21.48 22.52
N HIS A 29 -6.25 22.33 22.40
CA HIS A 29 -5.21 22.51 23.42
C HIS A 29 -4.62 21.18 23.92
N ALA A 30 -4.46 20.22 22.99
CA ALA A 30 -4.02 18.86 23.26
C ALA A 30 -2.52 18.67 22.99
N SER A 31 -1.91 17.70 23.67
CA SER A 31 -0.56 17.24 23.34
C SER A 31 -0.57 16.47 22.01
N ILE A 32 0.58 16.44 21.33
CA ILE A 32 0.76 15.71 20.10
C ILE A 32 1.70 14.54 20.33
N SER A 33 1.28 13.35 19.95
CA SER A 33 2.12 12.16 19.85
C SER A 33 2.12 11.66 18.42
N ALA A 34 3.20 11.03 18.00
CA ALA A 34 3.27 10.39 16.71
C ALA A 34 3.81 8.96 16.84
N VAL A 35 3.27 8.04 16.09
CA VAL A 35 3.68 6.65 16.13
C VAL A 35 4.00 6.13 14.74
N PHE A 36 5.09 5.39 14.64
CA PHE A 36 5.46 4.59 13.49
C PHE A 36 5.55 3.14 13.90
N VAL A 37 4.95 2.23 13.13
CA VAL A 37 5.08 0.79 13.36
C VAL A 37 6.09 0.19 12.40
N GLN A 38 7.22 -0.23 12.93
CA GLN A 38 8.26 -0.91 12.18
C GLN A 38 7.91 -2.39 12.06
N THR A 39 7.57 -2.81 10.85
CA THR A 39 7.29 -4.21 10.51
C THR A 39 8.50 -4.85 9.80
N ALA A 40 8.49 -6.18 9.63
CA ALA A 40 9.52 -6.85 8.83
C ALA A 40 9.63 -6.31 7.38
N LYS A 41 8.55 -5.72 6.85
CA LYS A 41 8.55 -5.07 5.53
C LYS A 41 9.42 -3.80 5.48
N TYR A 42 9.73 -3.20 6.65
CA TYR A 42 10.57 -2.00 6.71
C TYR A 42 11.97 -2.27 6.14
N GLU A 43 12.54 -3.44 6.42
CA GLU A 43 13.87 -3.80 5.90
C GLU A 43 13.90 -3.81 4.37
N ASN A 44 12.80 -4.21 3.75
CA ASN A 44 12.63 -4.32 2.30
C ASN A 44 12.20 -2.99 1.63
N LEU A 45 12.04 -1.91 2.39
CA LEU A 45 11.74 -0.61 1.82
C LEU A 45 12.93 -0.09 1.02
N SER A 46 12.63 0.61 -0.08
CA SER A 46 13.64 1.31 -0.85
C SER A 46 14.34 2.38 -0.02
N VAL A 47 15.58 2.73 -0.39
CA VAL A 47 16.32 3.82 0.26
C VAL A 47 15.53 5.14 0.22
N ALA A 48 14.83 5.41 -0.89
CA ALA A 48 13.98 6.59 -1.02
C ALA A 48 12.82 6.58 -0.01
N SER A 49 12.15 5.43 0.18
CA SER A 49 11.06 5.29 1.16
C SER A 49 11.55 5.42 2.60
N LYS A 50 12.72 4.86 2.93
CA LYS A 50 13.34 5.02 4.25
C LYS A 50 13.67 6.49 4.52
N ARG A 51 14.24 7.19 3.53
CA ARG A 51 14.52 8.62 3.62
C ARG A 51 13.26 9.45 3.79
N GLN A 52 12.18 9.14 3.04
CA GLN A 52 10.90 9.82 3.19
C GLN A 52 10.31 9.64 4.58
N LEU A 53 10.39 8.44 5.14
CA LEU A 53 9.94 8.19 6.51
C LEU A 53 10.72 9.04 7.52
N GLN A 54 12.05 9.11 7.39
CA GLN A 54 12.88 9.95 8.28
C GLN A 54 12.50 11.43 8.18
N GLN A 55 12.22 11.92 6.97
CA GLN A 55 11.73 13.28 6.77
C GLN A 55 10.38 13.51 7.45
N ASN A 56 9.45 12.55 7.35
CA ASN A 56 8.15 12.63 7.99
C ASN A 56 8.28 12.60 9.52
N ILE A 57 9.17 11.77 10.08
CA ILE A 57 9.47 11.73 11.52
C ILE A 57 9.97 13.10 11.98
N LYS A 58 11.00 13.63 11.32
CA LYS A 58 11.55 14.94 11.65
C LYS A 58 10.49 16.04 11.56
N TYR A 59 9.66 16.00 10.52
CA TYR A 59 8.57 16.97 10.35
C TYR A 59 7.54 16.91 11.48
N ALA A 60 7.21 15.70 11.97
CA ALA A 60 6.33 15.54 13.12
C ALA A 60 6.97 16.10 14.42
N GLU A 61 8.26 15.87 14.63
CA GLU A 61 9.03 16.42 15.75
C GLU A 61 9.09 17.96 15.70
N ASP A 62 9.30 18.54 14.51
CA ASP A 62 9.28 20.01 14.28
C ASP A 62 7.90 20.62 14.61
N LYS A 63 6.82 19.83 14.50
CA LYS A 63 5.46 20.22 14.94
C LYS A 63 5.21 19.99 16.43
N GLY A 64 6.20 19.54 17.18
CA GLY A 64 6.13 19.28 18.60
C GLY A 64 5.57 17.91 18.97
N ALA A 65 5.52 16.97 18.06
CA ALA A 65 5.06 15.62 18.33
C ALA A 65 6.14 14.79 19.04
N LYS A 66 5.74 14.07 20.10
CA LYS A 66 6.60 13.03 20.68
C LYS A 66 6.49 11.76 19.85
N VAL A 67 7.58 11.41 19.15
CA VAL A 67 7.60 10.23 18.27
C VAL A 67 7.94 8.97 19.04
N THR A 68 7.18 7.90 18.81
CA THR A 68 7.40 6.56 19.34
C THR A 68 7.45 5.55 18.21
N ILE A 69 8.45 4.68 18.22
CA ILE A 69 8.56 3.58 17.24
C ILE A 69 8.09 2.29 17.92
N LEU A 70 7.09 1.67 17.34
CA LEU A 70 6.57 0.36 17.74
C LEU A 70 7.10 -0.72 16.81
N TYR A 71 7.25 -1.92 17.33
CA TYR A 71 7.71 -3.07 16.56
C TYR A 71 6.61 -4.14 16.51
N GLY A 72 6.29 -4.64 15.34
CA GLY A 72 5.29 -5.69 15.20
C GLY A 72 5.01 -6.08 13.76
N GLN A 73 4.26 -7.15 13.58
CA GLN A 73 3.92 -7.66 12.24
C GLN A 73 2.69 -6.97 11.63
N ASP A 74 1.70 -6.63 12.48
CA ASP A 74 0.45 -5.97 12.08
C ASP A 74 0.43 -4.54 12.60
N PRO A 75 0.55 -3.52 11.71
CA PRO A 75 0.53 -2.12 12.08
C PRO A 75 -0.75 -1.69 12.79
N VAL A 76 -1.90 -2.23 12.37
CA VAL A 76 -3.20 -1.87 12.96
C VAL A 76 -3.31 -2.39 14.39
N ARG A 77 -2.89 -3.62 14.61
CA ARG A 77 -2.90 -4.23 15.94
C ARG A 77 -2.02 -3.46 16.92
N GLN A 78 -0.78 -3.15 16.52
CA GLN A 78 0.16 -2.39 17.34
C GLN A 78 -0.34 -0.97 17.65
N LEU A 79 -0.97 -0.33 16.66
CA LEU A 79 -1.60 0.96 16.85
C LEU A 79 -2.73 0.90 17.89
N VAL A 80 -3.62 -0.08 17.78
CA VAL A 80 -4.75 -0.27 18.71
C VAL A 80 -4.25 -0.54 20.13
N GLU A 81 -3.28 -1.44 20.29
CA GLU A 81 -2.66 -1.73 21.58
C GLU A 81 -2.04 -0.46 22.20
N TYR A 82 -1.32 0.33 21.41
CA TYR A 82 -0.72 1.58 21.86
C TYR A 82 -1.76 2.61 22.27
N VAL A 83 -2.82 2.76 21.51
CA VAL A 83 -3.91 3.70 21.78
C VAL A 83 -4.59 3.39 23.12
N HIS A 84 -4.87 2.13 23.40
CA HIS A 84 -5.48 1.72 24.67
C HIS A 84 -4.58 1.99 25.90
N VAL A 85 -3.26 1.87 25.73
CA VAL A 85 -2.31 2.09 26.85
C VAL A 85 -2.00 3.57 27.05
N SER A 86 -2.05 4.39 25.99
CA SER A 86 -1.49 5.74 25.99
C SER A 86 -2.51 6.86 26.22
N GLN A 87 -3.75 6.55 26.63
CA GLN A 87 -4.81 7.54 26.90
C GLN A 87 -4.99 8.54 25.73
N VAL A 88 -5.02 8.02 24.51
CA VAL A 88 -5.23 8.80 23.31
C VAL A 88 -6.72 9.09 23.14
N ASN A 89 -7.07 10.35 22.86
CA ASN A 89 -8.45 10.76 22.65
C ASN A 89 -8.82 10.81 21.15
N CYS A 90 -7.83 11.04 20.32
CA CYS A 90 -8.03 11.23 18.89
C CYS A 90 -6.85 10.64 18.10
N VAL A 91 -7.15 9.92 17.03
CA VAL A 91 -6.14 9.33 16.13
C VAL A 91 -6.30 9.90 14.73
N VAL A 92 -5.21 10.35 14.13
CA VAL A 92 -5.17 10.88 12.77
C VAL A 92 -4.39 9.93 11.88
N LEU A 93 -5.08 9.36 10.90
CA LEU A 93 -4.58 8.28 10.03
C LEU A 93 -4.79 8.61 8.56
N GLU A 94 -4.06 7.93 7.71
CA GLU A 94 -4.44 7.83 6.30
C GLU A 94 -5.68 6.93 6.12
N LYS A 95 -6.47 7.19 5.09
CA LYS A 95 -7.76 6.52 4.85
C LYS A 95 -7.68 5.00 4.76
N SER A 96 -6.60 4.47 4.22
CA SER A 96 -6.36 3.03 4.07
C SER A 96 -6.27 2.31 5.43
N LEU A 97 -5.55 2.91 6.37
CA LEU A 97 -5.39 2.42 7.73
C LEU A 97 -6.63 2.70 8.58
N ALA A 98 -7.25 3.88 8.41
CA ALA A 98 -8.45 4.26 9.13
C ALA A 98 -9.58 3.23 8.94
N LYS A 99 -9.78 2.73 7.73
CA LYS A 99 -10.78 1.68 7.45
C LYS A 99 -10.56 0.39 8.25
N GLN A 100 -9.31 0.03 8.50
CA GLN A 100 -8.96 -1.19 9.24
C GLN A 100 -8.99 -0.97 10.76
N ALA A 101 -8.65 0.24 11.20
CA ALA A 101 -8.64 0.62 12.62
C ALA A 101 -10.05 0.91 13.16
N PHE A 102 -10.95 1.40 12.31
CA PHE A 102 -12.29 1.86 12.70
C PHE A 102 -13.12 0.79 13.42
N SER A 103 -13.00 -0.47 13.02
CA SER A 103 -13.73 -1.59 13.66
C SER A 103 -13.11 -2.07 14.98
N LYS A 104 -11.98 -1.48 15.40
CA LYS A 104 -11.23 -1.90 16.60
C LYS A 104 -11.04 -0.80 17.62
N LEU A 105 -11.46 0.42 17.31
CA LEU A 105 -11.31 1.62 18.14
C LEU A 105 -12.70 2.29 18.28
N ASP A 106 -13.57 1.71 19.12
CA ASP A 106 -14.97 2.13 19.22
C ASP A 106 -15.16 3.44 20.03
N ASP A 107 -14.24 3.76 20.95
CA ASP A 107 -14.38 4.89 21.88
C ASP A 107 -13.44 6.07 21.58
N ILE A 108 -12.86 6.14 20.38
CA ILE A 108 -11.84 7.13 20.04
C ILE A 108 -12.18 7.82 18.71
N ASP A 109 -12.03 9.13 18.69
CA ASP A 109 -12.21 9.91 17.47
C ASP A 109 -11.15 9.58 16.43
N ILE A 110 -11.58 9.07 15.28
CA ILE A 110 -10.69 8.75 14.16
C ILE A 110 -10.86 9.77 13.04
N TYR A 111 -9.82 10.53 12.77
CA TYR A 111 -9.73 11.44 11.63
C TYR A 111 -8.96 10.80 10.48
N SER A 112 -9.65 10.49 9.41
CA SER A 112 -9.02 9.96 8.20
C SER A 112 -8.64 11.09 7.24
N VAL A 113 -7.39 11.14 6.83
CA VAL A 113 -6.91 12.06 5.80
C VAL A 113 -6.96 11.35 4.45
N ASN A 114 -7.72 11.92 3.53
CA ASN A 114 -7.78 11.43 2.16
C ASN A 114 -6.66 12.08 1.35
N TYR A 115 -5.89 11.29 0.63
CA TYR A 115 -4.99 11.80 -0.38
C TYR A 115 -5.75 11.98 -1.70
N PRO A 116 -5.47 13.03 -2.49
CA PRO A 116 -5.84 12.97 -3.88
C PRO A 116 -5.17 11.71 -4.42
N GLN A 117 -5.98 10.74 -4.78
CA GLN A 117 -5.48 9.64 -5.58
C GLN A 117 -5.10 10.32 -6.91
N ASP A 118 -3.84 10.67 -7.06
CA ASP A 118 -3.28 10.82 -8.37
C ASP A 118 -3.53 9.47 -9.04
N TYR A 119 -4.50 9.47 -9.95
CA TYR A 119 -4.83 8.35 -10.82
C TYR A 119 -3.70 8.15 -11.86
N HIS A 120 -2.47 8.28 -11.44
CA HIS A 120 -1.39 7.54 -12.02
C HIS A 120 -1.43 6.13 -11.38
N ARG A 121 -2.51 5.38 -11.68
CA ARG A 121 -2.31 3.97 -11.93
C ARG A 121 -1.37 3.90 -13.15
N ILE A 122 -0.11 4.15 -12.91
CA ILE A 122 0.91 3.43 -13.63
C ILE A 122 0.54 1.99 -13.32
N PHE A 123 -0.04 1.33 -14.32
CA PHE A 123 -0.08 -0.11 -14.34
C PHE A 123 1.40 -0.52 -14.26
N HIS A 124 1.94 -0.60 -13.05
CA HIS A 124 3.01 -1.49 -12.78
C HIS A 124 2.39 -2.86 -12.98
N LEU A 125 2.37 -3.29 -14.23
CA LEU A 125 2.37 -4.69 -14.57
C LEU A 125 3.56 -5.23 -13.79
N ASP A 126 3.24 -5.85 -12.66
CA ASP A 126 4.23 -6.53 -11.83
C ASP A 126 4.62 -7.78 -12.62
N LEU A 127 5.46 -7.55 -13.64
CA LEU A 127 6.01 -8.59 -14.51
C LEU A 127 6.78 -9.64 -13.70
N SER A 128 7.11 -9.35 -12.45
CA SER A 128 7.73 -10.30 -11.54
C SER A 128 6.80 -11.43 -11.08
N ARG A 129 5.47 -11.25 -11.22
CA ARG A 129 4.47 -12.31 -10.95
C ARG A 129 4.16 -13.16 -12.19
N PHE A 130 4.53 -12.72 -13.36
CA PHE A 130 4.54 -13.56 -14.54
C PHE A 130 5.84 -14.37 -14.51
N THR A 131 5.83 -15.47 -13.79
CA THR A 131 6.77 -16.56 -14.07
C THR A 131 6.44 -17.05 -15.48
N PHE A 132 7.02 -16.40 -16.48
CA PHE A 132 7.06 -16.92 -17.82
C PHE A 132 7.83 -18.23 -17.74
N SER A 133 7.11 -19.32 -17.59
CA SER A 133 7.67 -20.63 -17.80
C SER A 133 7.98 -20.70 -19.31
N VAL A 134 9.24 -20.45 -19.66
CA VAL A 134 9.75 -20.58 -21.03
C VAL A 134 9.33 -21.93 -21.63
N ARG A 135 9.23 -22.95 -20.76
CA ARG A 135 8.78 -24.30 -21.11
C ARG A 135 7.31 -24.36 -21.56
N ASP A 136 6.43 -23.58 -20.93
CA ASP A 136 5.01 -23.55 -21.30
C ASP A 136 4.76 -22.68 -22.51
N THR A 137 5.52 -21.61 -22.68
CA THR A 137 5.51 -20.77 -23.89
C THR A 137 5.95 -21.56 -25.12
N ILE A 138 6.99 -22.40 -25.01
CA ILE A 138 7.46 -23.25 -26.10
C ILE A 138 6.40 -24.30 -26.46
N LYS A 139 5.73 -24.90 -25.47
CA LYS A 139 4.63 -25.87 -25.72
C LYS A 139 3.47 -25.23 -26.46
N THR A 140 3.06 -24.03 -26.05
CA THR A 140 1.96 -23.30 -26.69
C THR A 140 2.30 -22.93 -28.14
N LEU A 141 3.53 -22.48 -28.39
CA LEU A 141 4.02 -22.17 -29.73
C LEU A 141 4.04 -23.42 -30.59
N PHE A 142 4.48 -24.56 -30.07
CA PHE A 142 4.50 -25.82 -30.77
C PHE A 142 3.10 -26.29 -31.18
N VAL A 143 2.13 -26.21 -30.28
CA VAL A 143 0.71 -26.54 -30.56
C VAL A 143 0.16 -25.63 -31.69
N LEU A 144 0.44 -24.34 -31.66
CA LEU A 144 0.03 -23.39 -32.69
C LEU A 144 0.60 -23.74 -34.08
N VAL A 145 1.87 -24.11 -34.13
CA VAL A 145 2.53 -24.52 -35.40
C VAL A 145 1.91 -25.81 -35.94
N VAL A 146 1.67 -26.80 -35.06
CA VAL A 146 1.03 -28.07 -35.48
C VAL A 146 -0.39 -27.84 -36.00
N CYS A 147 -1.20 -27.02 -35.29
CA CYS A 147 -2.56 -26.69 -35.76
C CYS A 147 -2.57 -25.96 -37.10
N THR A 148 -1.63 -25.04 -37.34
CA THR A 148 -1.51 -24.35 -38.66
C THR A 148 -1.07 -25.27 -39.79
N LEU A 149 -0.19 -26.23 -39.53
CA LEU A 149 0.22 -27.24 -40.52
C LEU A 149 -0.94 -28.17 -40.88
N ILE A 150 -1.70 -28.63 -39.90
CA ILE A 150 -2.89 -29.49 -40.10
C ILE A 150 -3.94 -28.73 -40.93
N SER A 151 -4.24 -27.47 -40.59
CA SER A 151 -5.16 -26.63 -41.35
C SER A 151 -4.74 -26.46 -42.81
N LYS A 152 -3.43 -26.24 -43.04
CA LYS A 152 -2.89 -26.10 -44.38
C LYS A 152 -2.97 -27.39 -45.19
N MET A 153 -2.76 -28.51 -44.50
CA MET A 153 -2.88 -29.84 -45.13
C MET A 153 -4.33 -30.14 -45.57
N PHE A 154 -5.30 -29.80 -44.72
CA PHE A 154 -6.73 -29.95 -45.07
C PHE A 154 -7.15 -29.07 -46.25
N MET A 155 -6.70 -27.83 -46.30
CA MET A 155 -6.93 -26.93 -47.43
C MET A 155 -6.34 -27.48 -48.71
N HIS A 156 -5.13 -28.02 -48.68
CA HIS A 156 -4.50 -28.61 -49.84
C HIS A 156 -5.24 -29.87 -50.30
N PHE A 157 -5.75 -30.68 -49.41
CA PHE A 157 -6.50 -31.89 -49.73
C PHE A 157 -7.89 -31.57 -50.32
N GLN A 158 -8.59 -30.55 -49.83
CA GLN A 158 -9.83 -30.06 -50.41
C GLN A 158 -9.63 -29.52 -51.82
N PHE A 159 -8.52 -28.84 -52.08
CA PHE A 159 -8.21 -28.31 -53.41
C PHE A 159 -7.95 -29.42 -54.42
N MET A 160 -7.32 -30.53 -54.03
CA MET A 160 -7.11 -31.69 -54.90
C MET A 160 -8.41 -32.41 -55.24
N ILE A 161 -9.37 -32.49 -54.33
CA ILE A 161 -10.66 -33.17 -54.57
C ILE A 161 -11.54 -32.34 -55.53
N THR A 162 -11.50 -31.00 -55.44
CA THR A 162 -12.30 -30.11 -56.29
C THR A 162 -11.72 -29.94 -57.69
N THR A 163 -10.46 -30.26 -57.92
CA THR A 163 -9.82 -30.20 -59.26
C THR A 163 -9.87 -31.53 -60.02
N SER A 164 -10.41 -32.60 -59.40
CA SER A 164 -10.47 -33.94 -59.97
C SER A 164 -11.88 -34.36 -60.41
N ILE A 165 -12.82 -33.41 -60.49
CA ILE A 165 -14.16 -33.52 -61.10
C ILE A 165 -14.19 -32.60 -62.32
#